data_56187aa3ee048916622b322a30a05fd5
#
_entry.id   56187aa3ee048916622b322a30a05fd5
#
_cell.length_a   1.000
_cell.length_b   1.000
_cell.length_c   1.000
_cell.angle_alpha   90.00
_cell.angle_beta   90.00
_cell.angle_gamma   90.00
#
_symmetry.space_group_name_H-M   'P 1'
#
loop_
_entity.id
_entity.type
_entity.pdbx_description
1 polymer ?
#
loop_
_entity_poly.entity_id
_entity_poly.type
_entity_poly.pdbx_seq_one_letter_code
_entity_poly.pdbx_strand_id
1 'polypeptide(L)'
;MAPLATLVEKINQNITFIHGARSKEYILYPDRFDTERLFCTDDGSFGHKGLVTDILEEQILSNRHFDMVYACGPEIMMYSVFKICEKHNIPCQVSLERYMRCGFGVCGACVCGRQVVCKDGPVFGSKALRNMKDFNTKALLKSGKDVDLYSYFSWRSE
;
A
#
# COMPACT_ATOMS: atom_id res chain seq x y z
N MET A 1 8.20 0.30 1.48
CA MET A 1 8.65 -0.32 2.76
C MET A 1 8.91 0.68 3.87
N ALA A 2 9.56 1.82 3.61
CA ALA A 2 9.94 2.78 4.66
C ALA A 2 8.83 3.17 5.67
N PRO A 3 7.59 3.50 5.28
CA PRO A 3 6.55 3.84 6.25
C PRO A 3 6.20 2.70 7.22
N LEU A 4 6.27 1.44 6.76
CA LEU A 4 5.95 0.27 7.57
C LEU A 4 7.10 -0.13 8.50
N ALA A 5 8.35 0.18 8.14
CA ALA A 5 9.51 -0.21 8.94
C ALA A 5 9.45 0.36 10.37
N THR A 6 9.24 1.68 10.49
CA THR A 6 9.10 2.33 11.79
C THR A 6 7.88 1.83 12.57
N LEU A 7 6.78 1.49 11.86
CA LEU A 7 5.60 0.93 12.49
C LEU A 7 5.90 -0.44 13.10
N VAL A 8 6.52 -1.35 12.35
CA VAL A 8 6.91 -2.69 12.81
C VAL A 8 7.84 -2.60 14.03
N GLU A 9 8.82 -1.70 14.00
CA GLU A 9 9.77 -1.49 15.11
C GLU A 9 9.11 -0.96 16.40
N LYS A 10 7.96 -0.28 16.28
CA LYS A 10 7.24 0.30 17.42
C LYS A 10 6.09 -0.55 17.95
N ILE A 11 5.49 -1.38 17.11
CA ILE A 11 4.45 -2.31 17.54
C ILE A 11 5.14 -3.54 18.12
N ASN A 12 5.19 -3.63 19.44
CA ASN A 12 5.79 -4.75 20.15
C ASN A 12 4.77 -5.89 20.38
N GLN A 13 4.15 -6.40 19.29
CA GLN A 13 3.07 -7.41 19.32
C GLN A 13 3.23 -8.40 18.15
N ASN A 14 2.35 -9.39 18.08
CA ASN A 14 2.32 -10.39 17.01
C ASN A 14 2.11 -9.73 15.64
N ILE A 15 3.17 -9.61 14.85
CA ILE A 15 3.17 -9.02 13.51
C ILE A 15 3.47 -10.11 12.50
N THR A 16 2.67 -10.18 11.46
CA THR A 16 2.99 -10.89 10.21
C THR A 16 3.38 -9.86 9.16
N PHE A 17 4.65 -9.88 8.73
CA PHE A 17 5.17 -8.97 7.72
C PHE A 17 5.20 -9.64 6.35
N ILE A 18 4.40 -9.17 5.40
CA ILE A 18 4.35 -9.69 4.04
C ILE A 18 5.10 -8.72 3.11
N HIS A 19 6.12 -9.21 2.42
CA HIS A 19 6.93 -8.42 1.51
C HIS A 19 6.99 -9.06 0.12
N GLY A 20 6.53 -8.33 -0.89
CA GLY A 20 6.55 -8.75 -2.29
C GLY A 20 7.47 -7.89 -3.14
N ALA A 21 8.05 -8.52 -4.16
CA ALA A 21 8.87 -7.87 -5.18
C ALA A 21 8.75 -8.62 -6.53
N ARG A 22 9.29 -8.03 -7.62
CA ARG A 22 9.34 -8.69 -8.93
C ARG A 22 10.21 -9.95 -8.92
N SER A 23 11.38 -9.86 -8.26
CA SER A 23 12.34 -10.95 -8.11
C SER A 23 13.14 -10.79 -6.82
N LYS A 24 13.91 -11.82 -6.45
CA LYS A 24 14.70 -11.89 -5.21
C LYS A 24 15.60 -10.67 -5.01
N GLU A 25 16.20 -10.15 -6.06
CA GLU A 25 17.13 -9.00 -6.00
C GLU A 25 16.49 -7.70 -5.55
N TYR A 26 15.14 -7.58 -5.68
CA TYR A 26 14.36 -6.44 -5.20
C TYR A 26 13.77 -6.62 -3.80
N ILE A 27 14.00 -7.77 -3.15
CA ILE A 27 13.66 -7.96 -1.74
C ILE A 27 14.69 -7.22 -0.89
N LEU A 28 14.25 -6.11 -0.29
CA LEU A 28 15.12 -5.24 0.52
C LEU A 28 15.09 -5.67 1.98
N TYR A 29 16.28 -5.88 2.55
CA TYR A 29 16.47 -6.14 3.98
C TYR A 29 15.58 -7.26 4.53
N PRO A 30 15.69 -8.50 4.00
CA PRO A 30 14.82 -9.61 4.39
C PRO A 30 14.89 -9.95 5.88
N ASP A 31 16.02 -9.67 6.53
CA ASP A 31 16.27 -10.02 7.94
C ASP A 31 16.15 -8.83 8.91
N ARG A 32 15.58 -7.71 8.44
CA ARG A 32 15.50 -6.47 9.23
C ARG A 32 14.63 -6.61 10.49
N PHE A 33 13.55 -7.40 10.43
CA PHE A 33 12.58 -7.46 11.51
C PHE A 33 12.60 -8.85 12.18
N ASP A 34 12.59 -8.85 13.50
CA ASP A 34 12.42 -10.07 14.30
C ASP A 34 10.93 -10.36 14.51
N THR A 35 10.26 -10.77 13.41
CA THR A 35 8.83 -11.09 13.38
C THR A 35 8.57 -12.18 12.34
N GLU A 36 7.36 -12.71 12.29
CA GLU A 36 6.98 -13.60 11.20
C GLU A 36 7.05 -12.85 9.86
N ARG A 37 7.81 -13.38 8.91
CA ARG A 37 8.06 -12.77 7.61
C ARG A 37 7.66 -13.73 6.50
N LEU A 38 6.78 -13.27 5.64
CA LEU A 38 6.33 -13.97 4.45
C LEU A 38 6.77 -13.20 3.21
N PHE A 39 7.42 -13.89 2.28
CA PHE A 39 7.94 -13.28 1.07
C PHE A 39 7.26 -13.85 -0.17
N CYS A 40 7.05 -13.00 -1.18
CA CYS A 40 6.66 -13.45 -2.51
C CYS A 40 7.42 -12.70 -3.60
N THR A 41 7.58 -13.36 -4.74
CA THR A 41 8.12 -12.74 -5.93
C THR A 41 7.28 -13.14 -7.14
N ASP A 42 7.12 -12.21 -8.09
CA ASP A 42 6.32 -12.45 -9.30
C ASP A 42 6.88 -13.63 -10.11
N ASP A 43 8.21 -13.74 -10.16
CA ASP A 43 8.94 -14.79 -10.88
C ASP A 43 9.12 -16.10 -10.08
N GLY A 44 8.86 -16.10 -8.77
CA GLY A 44 9.06 -17.24 -7.88
C GLY A 44 10.51 -17.46 -7.45
N SER A 45 11.39 -16.49 -7.66
CA SER A 45 12.82 -16.60 -7.31
C SER A 45 13.10 -16.56 -5.81
N PHE A 46 12.12 -16.10 -5.00
CA PHE A 46 12.21 -16.11 -3.54
C PHE A 46 10.83 -16.13 -2.90
N GLY A 47 10.62 -17.00 -1.93
CA GLY A 47 9.36 -17.16 -1.22
C GLY A 47 8.24 -17.75 -2.09
N HIS A 48 7.02 -17.32 -1.87
CA HIS A 48 5.85 -17.72 -2.66
C HIS A 48 5.92 -17.09 -4.07
N LYS A 49 5.57 -17.86 -5.10
CA LYS A 49 5.39 -17.31 -6.45
C LYS A 49 4.01 -16.70 -6.57
N GLY A 50 3.92 -15.39 -6.68
CA GLY A 50 2.64 -14.68 -6.78
C GLY A 50 2.69 -13.32 -6.10
N LEU A 51 1.51 -12.82 -5.72
CA LEU A 51 1.32 -11.49 -5.18
C LEU A 51 1.20 -11.49 -3.65
N VAL A 52 1.50 -10.36 -3.00
CA VAL A 52 1.28 -10.17 -1.55
C VAL A 52 -0.19 -10.36 -1.16
N THR A 53 -1.11 -10.09 -2.07
CA THR A 53 -2.55 -10.27 -1.90
C THR A 53 -2.95 -11.73 -1.77
N ASP A 54 -2.25 -12.62 -2.48
CA ASP A 54 -2.52 -14.07 -2.44
C ASP A 54 -2.14 -14.60 -1.05
N ILE A 55 -0.96 -14.21 -0.55
CA ILE A 55 -0.51 -14.56 0.81
C ILE A 55 -1.48 -13.98 1.85
N LEU A 56 -1.88 -12.71 1.72
CA LEU A 56 -2.80 -12.10 2.68
C LEU A 56 -4.12 -12.86 2.75
N GLU A 57 -4.71 -13.20 1.60
CA GLU A 57 -5.99 -13.93 1.55
C GLU A 57 -5.83 -15.35 2.12
N GLU A 58 -4.73 -16.05 1.83
CA GLU A 58 -4.39 -17.34 2.41
C GLU A 58 -4.29 -17.27 3.94
N GLN A 59 -3.58 -16.28 4.49
CA GLN A 59 -3.46 -16.08 5.94
C GLN A 59 -4.81 -15.83 6.61
N ILE A 60 -5.68 -15.04 6.00
CA ILE A 60 -7.04 -14.79 6.50
C ILE A 60 -7.88 -16.07 6.45
N LEU A 61 -7.84 -16.82 5.35
CA LEU A 61 -8.59 -18.05 5.17
C LEU A 61 -8.12 -19.20 6.08
N SER A 62 -6.87 -19.16 6.56
CA SER A 62 -6.34 -20.11 7.54
C SER A 62 -6.82 -19.86 8.99
N ASN A 63 -7.91 -19.11 9.18
CA ASN A 63 -8.47 -18.72 10.47
C ASN A 63 -7.54 -17.88 11.36
N ARG A 64 -6.57 -17.19 10.79
CA ARG A 64 -5.78 -16.20 11.53
C ARG A 64 -6.60 -14.93 11.72
N HIS A 65 -6.66 -14.44 12.94
CA HIS A 65 -7.29 -13.18 13.28
C HIS A 65 -6.29 -12.04 13.13
N PHE A 66 -6.69 -11.00 12.40
CA PHE A 66 -5.94 -9.75 12.28
C PHE A 66 -6.81 -8.57 12.75
N ASP A 67 -6.30 -7.81 13.72
CA ASP A 67 -6.97 -6.61 14.23
C ASP A 67 -6.88 -5.45 13.25
N MET A 68 -5.79 -5.40 12.47
CA MET A 68 -5.51 -4.32 11.51
C MET A 68 -4.54 -4.79 10.44
N VAL A 69 -4.78 -4.35 9.21
CA VAL A 69 -3.84 -4.53 8.09
C VAL A 69 -3.28 -3.16 7.68
N TYR A 70 -1.96 -3.08 7.56
CA TYR A 70 -1.26 -1.90 7.06
C TYR A 70 -0.63 -2.20 5.72
N ALA A 71 -0.84 -1.34 4.71
CA ALA A 71 -0.26 -1.54 3.40
C ALA A 71 0.46 -0.28 2.87
N CYS A 72 1.59 -0.52 2.19
CA CYS A 72 2.35 0.51 1.50
C CYS A 72 3.02 -0.11 0.27
N GLY A 73 2.79 0.46 -0.90
CA GLY A 73 3.32 -0.02 -2.17
C GLY A 73 2.56 0.54 -3.37
N PRO A 74 2.58 -0.15 -4.51
CA PRO A 74 1.80 0.24 -5.68
C PRO A 74 0.31 0.40 -5.35
N GLU A 75 -0.33 1.43 -5.89
CA GLU A 75 -1.71 1.76 -5.51
C GLU A 75 -2.70 0.65 -5.87
N ILE A 76 -2.48 -0.04 -6.99
CA ILE A 76 -3.29 -1.20 -7.38
C ILE A 76 -3.20 -2.31 -6.32
N MET A 77 -2.01 -2.57 -5.78
CA MET A 77 -1.81 -3.54 -4.69
C MET A 77 -2.54 -3.09 -3.42
N MET A 78 -2.38 -1.82 -3.01
CA MET A 78 -3.06 -1.27 -1.83
C MET A 78 -4.59 -1.31 -1.96
N TYR A 79 -5.11 -1.05 -3.17
CA TYR A 79 -6.54 -1.17 -3.45
C TYR A 79 -7.03 -2.61 -3.32
N SER A 80 -6.27 -3.58 -3.85
CA SER A 80 -6.61 -5.01 -3.73
C SER A 80 -6.58 -5.46 -2.27
N VAL A 81 -5.58 -5.04 -1.49
CA VAL A 81 -5.53 -5.27 -0.04
C VAL A 81 -6.76 -4.67 0.66
N PHE A 82 -7.13 -3.42 0.33
CA PHE A 82 -8.32 -2.78 0.87
C PHE A 82 -9.59 -3.58 0.56
N LYS A 83 -9.75 -4.07 -0.67
CA LYS A 83 -10.92 -4.89 -1.06
C LYS A 83 -10.99 -6.21 -0.31
N ILE A 84 -9.85 -6.90 -0.10
CA ILE A 84 -9.77 -8.11 0.70
C ILE A 84 -10.18 -7.81 2.16
N CYS A 85 -9.64 -6.75 2.74
CA CYS A 85 -9.96 -6.34 4.10
C CYS A 85 -11.47 -6.01 4.26
N GLU A 86 -12.07 -5.30 3.30
CA GLU A 86 -13.51 -5.02 3.31
C GLU A 86 -14.35 -6.29 3.23
N LYS A 87 -13.96 -7.25 2.38
CA LYS A 87 -14.64 -8.56 2.24
C LYS A 87 -14.67 -9.34 3.57
N HIS A 88 -13.59 -9.25 4.34
CA HIS A 88 -13.41 -9.99 5.60
C HIS A 88 -13.67 -9.14 6.86
N ASN A 89 -14.17 -7.90 6.71
CA ASN A 89 -14.44 -6.98 7.81
C ASN A 89 -13.20 -6.68 8.69
N ILE A 90 -12.01 -6.66 8.10
CA ILE A 90 -10.76 -6.33 8.77
C ILE A 90 -10.46 -4.84 8.56
N PRO A 91 -10.23 -4.04 9.60
CA PRO A 91 -9.79 -2.67 9.43
C PRO A 91 -8.46 -2.60 8.70
N CYS A 92 -8.29 -1.63 7.79
CA CYS A 92 -7.00 -1.42 7.15
C CYS A 92 -6.61 0.05 7.06
N GLN A 93 -5.30 0.28 6.94
CA GLN A 93 -4.71 1.57 6.65
C GLN A 93 -3.73 1.43 5.49
N VAL A 94 -3.77 2.38 4.56
CA VAL A 94 -2.83 2.44 3.45
C VAL A 94 -2.07 3.76 3.44
N SER A 95 -0.79 3.72 3.06
CA SER A 95 0.03 4.90 2.88
C SER A 95 0.05 5.29 1.40
N LEU A 96 -0.78 6.29 1.04
CA LEU A 96 -0.90 6.75 -0.35
C LEU A 96 0.29 7.62 -0.76
N GLU A 97 0.65 7.50 -2.02
CA GLU A 97 1.65 8.32 -2.67
C GLU A 97 1.03 9.12 -3.81
N ARG A 98 1.23 10.44 -3.79
CA ARG A 98 0.82 11.37 -4.85
C ARG A 98 1.95 12.35 -5.12
N TYR A 99 1.95 12.94 -6.30
CA TYR A 99 2.85 14.05 -6.58
C TYR A 99 2.57 15.21 -5.63
N MET A 100 3.56 15.56 -4.81
CA MET A 100 3.45 16.65 -3.84
C MET A 100 4.26 17.85 -4.33
N ARG A 101 3.61 19.01 -4.41
CA ARG A 101 4.23 20.27 -4.81
C ARG A 101 4.51 21.17 -3.61
N CYS A 102 3.46 21.56 -2.85
CA CYS A 102 3.62 22.47 -1.71
C CYS A 102 3.89 21.74 -0.38
N GLY A 103 3.35 20.55 -0.17
CA GLY A 103 3.51 19.78 1.07
C GLY A 103 2.61 20.21 2.25
N PHE A 104 1.84 21.30 2.11
CA PHE A 104 1.02 21.88 3.20
C PHE A 104 -0.44 22.17 2.81
N GLY A 105 -0.95 21.56 1.76
CA GLY A 105 -2.39 21.52 1.47
C GLY A 105 -2.96 22.67 0.64
N VAL A 106 -2.14 23.54 0.05
CA VAL A 106 -2.61 24.74 -0.67
C VAL A 106 -2.79 24.52 -2.17
N CYS A 107 -1.86 23.79 -2.83
CA CYS A 107 -1.83 23.75 -4.30
C CYS A 107 -2.77 22.72 -4.95
N GLY A 108 -3.33 21.78 -4.18
CA GLY A 108 -4.22 20.73 -4.70
C GLY A 108 -3.55 19.65 -5.56
N ALA A 109 -2.23 19.68 -5.78
CA ALA A 109 -1.55 18.74 -6.67
C ALA A 109 -1.61 17.27 -6.21
N CYS A 110 -1.74 17.04 -4.91
CA CYS A 110 -1.79 15.70 -4.31
C CYS A 110 -3.22 15.25 -3.94
N VAL A 111 -4.24 15.83 -4.53
CA VAL A 111 -5.64 15.46 -4.25
C VAL A 111 -5.92 14.02 -4.67
N CYS A 112 -6.67 13.30 -3.83
CA CYS A 112 -7.26 12.00 -4.12
C CYS A 112 -8.71 12.01 -3.60
N GLY A 113 -9.68 12.05 -4.49
CA GLY A 113 -11.06 12.30 -4.16
C GLY A 113 -11.26 13.68 -3.53
N ARG A 114 -11.68 13.71 -2.28
CA ARG A 114 -11.84 14.95 -1.50
C ARG A 114 -10.69 15.20 -0.51
N GLN A 115 -9.69 14.30 -0.48
CA GLN A 115 -8.59 14.38 0.47
C GLN A 115 -7.36 15.01 -0.17
N VAL A 116 -6.67 15.83 0.57
CA VAL A 116 -5.40 16.44 0.19
C VAL A 116 -4.28 15.63 0.87
N VAL A 117 -3.64 14.72 0.14
CA VAL A 117 -2.76 13.69 0.70
C VAL A 117 -1.65 14.26 1.60
N CYS A 118 -1.05 15.40 1.26
CA CYS A 118 0.01 16.01 2.07
C CYS A 118 -0.48 16.63 3.39
N LYS A 119 -1.79 16.89 3.53
CA LYS A 119 -2.40 17.51 4.72
C LYS A 119 -3.24 16.53 5.52
N ASP A 120 -4.10 15.76 4.82
CA ASP A 120 -5.08 14.86 5.45
C ASP A 120 -4.53 13.44 5.65
N GLY A 121 -3.39 13.11 4.98
CA GLY A 121 -2.71 11.83 5.03
C GLY A 121 -1.23 11.96 5.40
N PRO A 122 -0.34 11.15 4.82
CA PRO A 122 -0.55 10.21 3.69
C PRO A 122 -1.23 8.89 4.06
N VAL A 123 -1.45 8.60 5.33
CA VAL A 123 -2.06 7.35 5.80
C VAL A 123 -3.57 7.51 5.93
N PHE A 124 -4.31 6.64 5.27
CA PHE A 124 -5.78 6.66 5.25
C PHE A 124 -6.35 5.31 5.66
N GLY A 125 -7.30 5.34 6.61
CA GLY A 125 -8.02 4.14 7.05
C GLY A 125 -9.22 3.82 6.17
N SER A 126 -9.79 2.62 6.33
CA SER A 126 -10.92 2.07 5.57
C SER A 126 -12.08 3.06 5.40
N LYS A 127 -12.44 3.82 6.44
CA LYS A 127 -13.52 4.81 6.37
C LYS A 127 -13.26 5.92 5.34
N ALA A 128 -12.03 6.41 5.27
CA ALA A 128 -11.64 7.43 4.30
C ALA A 128 -11.57 6.83 2.88
N LEU A 129 -10.98 5.65 2.75
CA LEU A 129 -10.79 4.95 1.47
C LEU A 129 -12.11 4.65 0.76
N ARG A 130 -13.17 4.26 1.49
CA ARG A 130 -14.52 4.06 0.93
C ARG A 130 -15.06 5.28 0.22
N ASN A 131 -14.67 6.48 0.63
CA ASN A 131 -15.13 7.75 0.10
C ASN A 131 -14.16 8.39 -0.91
N MET A 132 -13.00 7.78 -1.14
CA MET A 132 -11.99 8.26 -2.10
C MET A 132 -12.25 7.72 -3.50
N LYS A 133 -13.07 8.43 -4.29
CA LYS A 133 -13.45 8.01 -5.66
C LYS A 133 -12.26 7.88 -6.61
N ASP A 134 -11.18 8.63 -6.36
CA ASP A 134 -9.98 8.63 -7.20
C ASP A 134 -8.96 7.58 -6.78
N PHE A 135 -9.18 6.87 -5.67
CA PHE A 135 -8.32 5.78 -5.23
C PHE A 135 -8.35 4.62 -6.23
N ASN A 136 -7.19 4.27 -6.75
CA ASN A 136 -6.98 3.28 -7.81
C ASN A 136 -7.67 3.61 -9.15
N THR A 137 -8.02 4.87 -9.40
CA THR A 137 -8.63 5.26 -10.68
C THR A 137 -7.84 6.32 -11.41
N LYS A 138 -7.50 7.44 -10.75
CA LYS A 138 -6.84 8.56 -11.41
C LYS A 138 -5.96 9.38 -10.47
N ALA A 139 -5.07 10.17 -11.06
CA ALA A 139 -4.20 11.11 -10.35
C ALA A 139 -3.85 12.33 -11.22
N LEU A 140 -3.32 13.37 -10.59
CA LEU A 140 -2.87 14.57 -11.28
C LEU A 140 -1.37 14.47 -11.63
N LEU A 141 -1.03 14.76 -12.87
CA LEU A 141 0.35 15.00 -13.30
C LEU A 141 0.90 16.32 -12.74
N LYS A 142 2.20 16.55 -12.88
CA LYS A 142 2.86 17.83 -12.55
C LYS A 142 2.23 19.04 -13.25
N SER A 143 1.70 18.84 -14.44
CA SER A 143 0.97 19.86 -15.22
C SER A 143 -0.40 20.24 -14.65
N GLY A 144 -0.93 19.45 -13.71
CA GLY A 144 -2.31 19.56 -13.22
C GLY A 144 -3.31 18.78 -14.07
N LYS A 145 -2.88 18.09 -15.12
CA LYS A 145 -3.75 17.25 -15.95
C LYS A 145 -4.17 16.00 -15.18
N ASP A 146 -5.47 15.72 -15.20
CA ASP A 146 -6.06 14.48 -14.67
C ASP A 146 -5.78 13.33 -15.64
N VAL A 147 -5.23 12.23 -15.13
CA VAL A 147 -4.91 11.04 -15.90
C VAL A 147 -5.26 9.78 -15.12
N ASP A 148 -5.48 8.66 -15.83
CA ASP A 148 -5.59 7.35 -15.22
C ASP A 148 -4.27 6.94 -14.52
N LEU A 149 -4.34 5.97 -13.62
CA LEU A 149 -3.17 5.55 -12.86
C LEU A 149 -2.09 4.89 -13.70
N TYR A 150 -2.45 4.20 -14.79
CA TYR A 150 -1.45 3.61 -15.67
C TYR A 150 -0.58 4.72 -16.29
N SER A 151 -1.22 5.74 -16.86
CA SER A 151 -0.53 6.92 -17.40
C SER A 151 0.24 7.70 -16.33
N TYR A 152 -0.27 7.75 -15.09
CA TYR A 152 0.42 8.40 -13.98
C TYR A 152 1.72 7.70 -13.57
N PHE A 153 1.73 6.37 -13.54
CA PHE A 153 2.91 5.60 -13.14
C PHE A 153 3.91 5.38 -14.28
N SER A 154 3.45 5.28 -15.54
CA SER A 154 4.35 5.18 -16.69
C SER A 154 5.25 6.39 -16.84
N TRP A 155 4.76 7.59 -16.52
CA TRP A 155 5.55 8.81 -16.50
C TRP A 155 6.72 8.78 -15.47
N ARG A 156 6.66 7.96 -14.43
CA ARG A 156 7.75 7.79 -13.44
C ARG A 156 8.88 6.88 -13.93
N SER A 157 8.67 6.18 -15.03
CA SER A 157 9.62 5.24 -15.61
C SER A 157 10.51 5.89 -16.68
N GLU A 158 10.21 7.12 -17.08
CA GLU A 158 10.98 7.99 -17.96
C GLU A 158 11.87 8.95 -17.14
#